data_bb207364949204f2a57394a95d57c77a
#
_entry.id   bb207364949204f2a57394a95d57c77a
#
_cell.length_a   1.000
_cell.length_b   1.000
_cell.length_c   1.000
_cell.angle_alpha   90.00
_cell.angle_beta   90.00
_cell.angle_gamma   90.00
#
_symmetry.space_group_name_H-M   'P 1'
#
loop_
_entity.id
_entity.type
_entity.pdbx_description
1 polymer ?
#
loop_
_entity_poly.entity_id
_entity_poly.type
_entity_poly.pdbx_seq_one_letter_code
_entity_poly.pdbx_strand_id
1 'polypeptide(L)'
;LKKLSVVLLALVTLLVAAPQPAGAFPGGSFLITCRFVKFGEFDPLTGAMSHQHTFAGNLGVKMHSTKRQLLTQRTNCSDPKDRSAYWMPTLTKNGTKLKPYQVNVYYIRGGRDRVPFPPGYVVKSEDVRYACSNDPSGSRNPINCGSGTAQFNITFFSKRYPEVHLMFKYPTNSLIGATASSDMMGMHRHGDLFPAFTKGHLQRLIRDCLNAGRTCGRING
;
A
#
# COMPACT_ATOMS: atom_id res chain seq x y z
N LEU A 1 -4.28 -38.07 -63.62
CA LEU A 1 -3.68 -37.78 -62.29
C LEU A 1 -4.09 -36.36 -61.82
N LYS A 2 -5.12 -36.21 -60.97
CA LYS A 2 -5.58 -34.93 -60.38
C LYS A 2 -4.71 -34.61 -59.19
N LYS A 3 -4.02 -33.47 -59.19
CA LYS A 3 -3.25 -32.95 -58.07
C LYS A 3 -4.22 -32.29 -57.08
N LEU A 4 -4.34 -32.87 -55.89
CA LEU A 4 -5.06 -32.28 -54.76
C LEU A 4 -4.13 -31.28 -54.06
N SER A 5 -4.43 -29.97 -54.16
CA SER A 5 -3.74 -28.93 -53.37
C SER A 5 -4.39 -28.81 -52.00
N VAL A 6 -3.69 -29.19 -50.97
CA VAL A 6 -4.11 -28.98 -49.58
C VAL A 6 -3.71 -27.55 -49.19
N VAL A 7 -4.70 -26.71 -48.99
CA VAL A 7 -4.51 -25.35 -48.44
C VAL A 7 -4.53 -25.46 -46.91
N LEU A 8 -3.38 -25.28 -46.28
CA LEU A 8 -3.22 -25.23 -44.81
C LEU A 8 -3.64 -23.84 -44.34
N LEU A 9 -4.82 -23.75 -43.76
CA LEU A 9 -5.29 -22.51 -43.10
C LEU A 9 -4.61 -22.43 -41.71
N ALA A 10 -3.60 -21.56 -41.59
CA ALA A 10 -2.99 -21.25 -40.30
C ALA A 10 -3.93 -20.33 -39.49
N LEU A 11 -4.56 -20.87 -38.44
CA LEU A 11 -5.33 -20.10 -37.47
C LEU A 11 -4.34 -19.31 -36.60
N VAL A 12 -4.18 -18.01 -36.87
CA VAL A 12 -3.47 -17.09 -36.00
C VAL A 12 -4.43 -16.72 -34.85
N THR A 13 -4.30 -17.39 -33.70
CA THR A 13 -4.99 -16.97 -32.47
C THR A 13 -4.32 -15.70 -31.94
N LEU A 14 -4.94 -14.54 -32.17
CA LEU A 14 -4.58 -13.32 -31.48
C LEU A 14 -4.87 -13.51 -29.98
N LEU A 15 -3.82 -13.70 -29.20
CA LEU A 15 -3.87 -13.55 -27.75
C LEU A 15 -4.11 -12.07 -27.43
N VAL A 16 -5.37 -11.69 -27.27
CA VAL A 16 -5.74 -10.38 -26.72
C VAL A 16 -5.32 -10.40 -25.25
N ALA A 17 -4.21 -9.75 -24.93
CA ALA A 17 -3.81 -9.53 -23.55
C ALA A 17 -4.92 -8.74 -22.85
N ALA A 18 -5.52 -9.32 -21.82
CA ALA A 18 -6.51 -8.61 -21.00
C ALA A 18 -5.88 -7.32 -20.44
N PRO A 19 -6.61 -6.18 -20.48
CA PRO A 19 -6.09 -4.93 -19.95
C PRO A 19 -5.72 -5.12 -18.47
N GLN A 20 -4.48 -4.81 -18.12
CA GLN A 20 -4.02 -4.86 -16.73
C GLN A 20 -4.77 -3.78 -15.93
N PRO A 21 -5.27 -4.09 -14.73
CA PRO A 21 -5.91 -3.09 -13.88
C PRO A 21 -4.94 -1.94 -13.60
N ALA A 22 -5.43 -0.70 -13.75
CA ALA A 22 -4.67 0.51 -13.48
C ALA A 22 -4.10 0.46 -12.05
N GLY A 23 -2.77 0.58 -11.92
CA GLY A 23 -2.04 0.47 -10.65
C GLY A 23 -1.42 -0.90 -10.38
N ALA A 24 -1.42 -1.83 -11.34
CA ALA A 24 -0.67 -3.08 -11.22
C ALA A 24 0.83 -2.84 -11.44
N PHE A 25 1.65 -3.28 -10.49
CA PHE A 25 3.10 -3.30 -10.64
C PHE A 25 3.51 -4.60 -11.38
N PRO A 26 4.15 -4.51 -12.56
CA PRO A 26 4.57 -5.70 -13.30
C PRO A 26 5.68 -6.44 -12.56
N GLY A 27 5.79 -7.76 -12.82
CA GLY A 27 6.87 -8.57 -12.30
C GLY A 27 6.65 -9.14 -10.90
N GLY A 28 5.42 -9.18 -10.42
CA GLY A 28 5.00 -9.77 -9.15
C GLY A 28 4.53 -8.75 -8.14
N SER A 29 3.21 -8.75 -7.89
CA SER A 29 2.59 -7.86 -6.92
C SER A 29 1.24 -8.38 -6.42
N PHE A 30 0.80 -7.85 -5.28
CA PHE A 30 -0.59 -7.96 -4.83
C PHE A 30 -1.01 -6.68 -4.08
N LEU A 31 -2.31 -6.45 -4.04
CA LEU A 31 -2.94 -5.29 -3.41
C LEU A 31 -3.83 -5.72 -2.25
N ILE A 32 -3.69 -5.04 -1.12
CA ILE A 32 -4.65 -5.06 -0.02
C ILE A 32 -5.22 -3.66 0.12
N THR A 33 -6.54 -3.53 0.22
CA THR A 33 -7.19 -2.24 0.46
C THR A 33 -7.67 -2.17 1.89
N CYS A 34 -7.27 -1.13 2.60
CA CYS A 34 -7.71 -0.88 3.98
C CYS A 34 -8.48 0.45 4.05
N ARG A 35 -9.10 0.70 5.21
CA ARG A 35 -9.80 1.94 5.50
C ARG A 35 -9.16 2.65 6.68
N PHE A 36 -9.49 3.94 6.81
CA PHE A 36 -9.18 4.72 8.00
C PHE A 36 -9.70 4.03 9.26
N VAL A 37 -8.90 4.06 10.32
CA VAL A 37 -9.26 3.54 11.64
C VAL A 37 -9.49 4.70 12.61
N LYS A 38 -8.46 5.51 12.83
CA LYS A 38 -8.48 6.62 13.80
C LYS A 38 -7.33 7.60 13.59
N PHE A 39 -7.43 8.74 14.23
CA PHE A 39 -6.30 9.60 14.54
C PHE A 39 -5.75 9.23 15.93
N GLY A 40 -4.45 9.40 16.16
CA GLY A 40 -3.84 9.11 17.44
C GLY A 40 -2.49 9.80 17.61
N GLU A 41 -2.21 10.28 18.82
CA GLU A 41 -0.96 11.00 19.17
C GLU A 41 0.06 10.04 19.78
N PHE A 42 0.28 8.92 19.16
CA PHE A 42 1.21 7.90 19.60
C PHE A 42 1.92 7.26 18.40
N ASP A 43 3.10 6.73 18.66
CA ASP A 43 3.85 5.88 17.75
C ASP A 43 3.89 4.45 18.31
N PRO A 44 3.27 3.47 17.65
CA PRO A 44 3.33 2.06 18.08
C PRO A 44 4.74 1.48 18.13
N LEU A 45 5.68 2.06 17.37
CA LEU A 45 7.09 1.63 17.29
C LEU A 45 7.86 1.94 18.55
N THR A 46 7.82 3.21 18.92
CA THR A 46 8.58 3.72 20.07
C THR A 46 7.81 3.54 21.36
N GLY A 47 6.50 3.31 21.28
CA GLY A 47 5.61 3.28 22.43
C GLY A 47 5.54 4.61 23.18
N ALA A 48 5.85 5.70 22.48
CA ALA A 48 5.87 7.04 23.05
C ALA A 48 4.70 7.89 22.51
N MET A 49 4.38 8.95 23.23
CA MET A 49 3.59 10.05 22.66
C MET A 49 4.36 10.68 21.50
N SER A 50 3.65 11.03 20.45
CA SER A 50 4.22 11.55 19.22
C SER A 50 3.28 12.59 18.62
N HIS A 51 3.69 13.18 17.49
CA HIS A 51 2.77 13.98 16.69
C HIS A 51 1.58 13.12 16.23
N GLN A 52 0.53 13.76 15.76
CA GLN A 52 -0.69 13.05 15.39
C GLN A 52 -0.50 12.19 14.15
N HIS A 53 -0.90 10.93 14.23
CA HIS A 53 -0.91 9.97 13.13
C HIS A 53 -2.32 9.63 12.65
N THR A 54 -2.42 9.30 11.38
CA THR A 54 -3.59 8.72 10.71
C THR A 54 -3.36 7.23 10.55
N PHE A 55 -4.17 6.40 11.22
CA PHE A 55 -4.05 4.94 11.22
C PHE A 55 -5.03 4.28 10.26
N ALA A 56 -4.59 3.17 9.64
CA ALA A 56 -5.39 2.29 8.79
C ALA A 56 -5.09 0.81 9.09
N GLY A 57 -6.01 -0.07 8.73
CA GLY A 57 -5.88 -1.52 8.84
C GLY A 57 -6.33 -2.06 10.18
N ASN A 58 -5.43 -2.30 11.12
CA ASN A 58 -5.73 -2.90 12.41
C ASN A 58 -6.63 -2.02 13.28
N LEU A 59 -7.78 -2.55 13.72
CA LEU A 59 -8.76 -1.80 14.51
C LEU A 59 -8.36 -1.58 15.98
N GLY A 60 -7.47 -2.41 16.49
CA GLY A 60 -7.03 -2.37 17.88
C GLY A 60 -5.63 -1.81 18.09
N VAL A 61 -5.01 -1.22 17.06
CA VAL A 61 -3.67 -0.63 17.18
C VAL A 61 -3.65 0.47 18.25
N LYS A 62 -2.66 0.42 19.13
CA LYS A 62 -2.45 1.38 20.23
C LYS A 62 -0.95 1.50 20.52
N MET A 63 -0.60 2.45 21.37
CA MET A 63 0.74 2.57 21.95
C MET A 63 1.17 1.24 22.57
N HIS A 64 2.41 0.85 22.39
CA HIS A 64 2.97 -0.44 22.83
C HIS A 64 2.30 -1.69 22.22
N SER A 65 1.66 -1.57 21.04
CA SER A 65 1.12 -2.74 20.35
C SER A 65 2.24 -3.69 19.98
N THR A 66 2.06 -4.97 20.31
CA THR A 66 2.93 -6.05 19.85
C THR A 66 2.29 -6.77 18.66
N LYS A 67 3.09 -7.48 17.86
CA LYS A 67 2.57 -8.32 16.76
C LYS A 67 1.53 -9.32 17.26
N ARG A 68 1.74 -9.93 18.44
CA ARG A 68 0.80 -10.87 19.06
C ARG A 68 -0.56 -10.20 19.30
N GLN A 69 -0.55 -9.00 19.84
CA GLN A 69 -1.79 -8.23 20.08
C GLN A 69 -2.48 -7.85 18.77
N LEU A 70 -1.74 -7.36 17.76
CA LEU A 70 -2.31 -7.06 16.44
C LEU A 70 -2.98 -8.28 15.83
N LEU A 71 -2.39 -9.48 15.92
CA LEU A 71 -2.95 -10.71 15.39
C LEU A 71 -4.27 -11.13 16.06
N THR A 72 -4.55 -10.71 17.28
CA THR A 72 -5.82 -10.98 17.97
C THR A 72 -6.92 -9.96 17.66
N GLN A 73 -6.57 -8.81 17.09
CA GLN A 73 -7.50 -7.76 16.75
C GLN A 73 -8.12 -7.96 15.35
N ARG A 74 -9.24 -7.31 15.10
CA ARG A 74 -9.86 -7.25 13.77
C ARG A 74 -9.12 -6.23 12.88
N THR A 75 -9.33 -6.36 11.59
CA THR A 75 -8.87 -5.41 10.58
C THR A 75 -10.05 -4.92 9.73
N ASN A 76 -9.88 -3.76 9.09
CA ASN A 76 -10.79 -3.28 8.06
C ASN A 76 -10.19 -3.39 6.65
N CYS A 77 -9.12 -4.18 6.50
CA CYS A 77 -8.53 -4.48 5.21
C CYS A 77 -9.38 -5.51 4.43
N SER A 78 -9.27 -5.48 3.09
CA SER A 78 -9.95 -6.41 2.19
C SER A 78 -9.54 -7.87 2.42
N ASP A 79 -8.30 -8.07 2.88
CA ASP A 79 -7.82 -9.38 3.34
C ASP A 79 -7.92 -9.45 4.87
N PRO A 80 -8.85 -10.25 5.45
CA PRO A 80 -9.01 -10.37 6.89
C PRO A 80 -7.83 -11.07 7.58
N LYS A 81 -6.92 -11.68 6.81
CA LYS A 81 -5.69 -12.29 7.33
C LYS A 81 -4.55 -11.29 7.44
N ASP A 82 -4.70 -10.10 6.88
CA ASP A 82 -3.83 -8.96 7.12
C ASP A 82 -4.34 -8.19 8.35
N ARG A 83 -3.62 -8.34 9.45
CA ARG A 83 -3.86 -7.66 10.73
C ARG A 83 -2.85 -6.53 10.97
N SER A 84 -2.13 -6.12 9.93
CA SER A 84 -1.11 -5.09 9.99
C SER A 84 -1.71 -3.72 10.37
N ALA A 85 -0.87 -2.90 10.98
CA ALA A 85 -1.15 -1.49 11.18
C ALA A 85 -0.30 -0.65 10.21
N TYR A 86 -0.92 0.36 9.62
CA TYR A 86 -0.33 1.30 8.70
C TYR A 86 -0.62 2.70 9.19
N TRP A 87 0.38 3.59 9.21
CA TRP A 87 0.14 4.97 9.63
C TRP A 87 1.08 5.96 8.97
N MET A 88 0.68 7.21 9.03
CA MET A 88 1.41 8.38 8.55
C MET A 88 1.08 9.58 9.41
N PRO A 89 1.87 10.66 9.40
CA PRO A 89 1.49 11.92 10.02
C PRO A 89 0.15 12.42 9.49
N THR A 90 -0.72 12.86 10.38
CA THR A 90 -2.04 13.37 9.99
C THR A 90 -1.90 14.61 9.12
N LEU A 91 -2.56 14.61 7.96
CA LEU A 91 -2.69 15.80 7.14
C LEU A 91 -3.81 16.69 7.67
N THR A 92 -3.53 17.99 7.75
CA THR A 92 -4.48 19.02 8.18
C THR A 92 -4.55 20.11 7.11
N LYS A 93 -5.75 20.58 6.79
CA LYS A 93 -5.97 21.70 5.88
C LYS A 93 -6.97 22.67 6.51
N ASN A 94 -6.60 23.93 6.63
CA ASN A 94 -7.41 24.98 7.30
C ASN A 94 -7.90 24.55 8.70
N GLY A 95 -7.00 23.96 9.50
CA GLY A 95 -7.30 23.48 10.84
C GLY A 95 -8.10 22.16 10.90
N THR A 96 -8.58 21.65 9.75
CA THR A 96 -9.37 20.41 9.67
C THR A 96 -8.49 19.23 9.33
N LYS A 97 -8.58 18.16 10.15
CA LYS A 97 -7.89 16.89 9.89
C LYS A 97 -8.49 16.21 8.66
N LEU A 98 -7.65 15.82 7.70
CA LEU A 98 -8.07 15.13 6.50
C LEU A 98 -8.15 13.62 6.77
N LYS A 99 -9.33 13.04 6.54
CA LYS A 99 -9.59 11.61 6.67
C LYS A 99 -9.49 10.95 5.30
N PRO A 100 -8.60 9.96 5.10
CA PRO A 100 -8.58 9.19 3.86
C PRO A 100 -9.81 8.29 3.76
N TYR A 101 -10.39 8.16 2.56
CA TYR A 101 -11.50 7.24 2.32
C TYR A 101 -11.03 5.81 2.05
N GLN A 102 -9.79 5.66 1.58
CA GLN A 102 -9.18 4.37 1.25
C GLN A 102 -7.66 4.43 1.42
N VAL A 103 -7.07 3.32 1.82
CA VAL A 103 -5.63 3.10 1.85
C VAL A 103 -5.31 1.86 1.02
N ASN A 104 -4.55 2.04 -0.05
CA ASN A 104 -4.04 0.94 -0.86
C ASN A 104 -2.66 0.54 -0.37
N VAL A 105 -2.46 -0.74 -0.17
CA VAL A 105 -1.20 -1.35 0.25
C VAL A 105 -0.75 -2.31 -0.82
N TYR A 106 0.21 -1.91 -1.65
CA TYR A 106 0.82 -2.77 -2.65
C TYR A 106 2.05 -3.43 -2.07
N TYR A 107 2.13 -4.74 -2.22
CA TYR A 107 3.32 -5.54 -1.97
C TYR A 107 3.93 -5.92 -3.31
N ILE A 108 5.24 -5.67 -3.48
CA ILE A 108 5.90 -5.72 -4.79
C ILE A 108 7.18 -6.54 -4.68
N ARG A 109 7.48 -7.31 -5.73
CA ARG A 109 8.71 -8.10 -5.83
C ARG A 109 9.95 -7.22 -6.00
N GLY A 110 9.87 -6.12 -6.78
CA GLY A 110 10.99 -5.22 -7.01
C GLY A 110 12.24 -5.88 -7.62
N GLY A 111 12.04 -6.80 -8.56
CA GLY A 111 13.10 -7.38 -9.38
C GLY A 111 13.89 -8.55 -8.77
N ARG A 112 13.58 -9.00 -7.55
CA ARG A 112 14.24 -10.16 -6.89
C ARG A 112 13.29 -10.91 -5.96
N ASP A 113 13.62 -12.15 -5.62
CA ASP A 113 12.83 -12.96 -4.71
C ASP A 113 12.81 -12.37 -3.31
N ARG A 114 11.64 -12.48 -2.68
CA ARG A 114 11.32 -11.91 -1.38
C ARG A 114 11.08 -13.00 -0.34
N VAL A 115 11.37 -12.66 0.91
CA VAL A 115 11.03 -13.49 2.07
C VAL A 115 10.07 -12.72 2.98
N PRO A 116 9.28 -13.41 3.83
CA PRO A 116 8.39 -12.75 4.79
C PRO A 116 9.16 -11.87 5.77
N PHE A 117 8.50 -10.83 6.25
CA PHE A 117 9.04 -10.01 7.33
C PHE A 117 9.30 -10.85 8.60
N PRO A 118 10.43 -10.64 9.28
CA PRO A 118 10.71 -11.35 10.53
C PRO A 118 9.71 -10.96 11.62
N PRO A 119 9.61 -11.77 12.69
CA PRO A 119 8.81 -11.40 13.86
C PRO A 119 9.24 -10.06 14.45
N GLY A 120 8.27 -9.21 14.78
CA GLY A 120 8.53 -7.89 15.36
C GLY A 120 9.10 -6.85 14.39
N TYR A 121 9.20 -7.19 13.10
CA TYR A 121 9.62 -6.23 12.08
C TYR A 121 8.64 -5.07 12.03
N VAL A 122 9.18 -3.89 12.16
CA VAL A 122 8.45 -2.63 11.97
C VAL A 122 9.37 -1.73 11.18
N VAL A 123 8.81 -0.93 10.29
CA VAL A 123 9.58 -0.11 9.39
C VAL A 123 8.97 1.27 9.22
N LYS A 124 9.84 2.26 9.18
CA LYS A 124 9.56 3.63 8.82
C LYS A 124 10.17 3.93 7.45
N SER A 125 9.50 4.73 6.66
CA SER A 125 10.01 5.28 5.42
C SER A 125 9.77 6.78 5.34
N GLU A 126 10.78 7.50 4.84
CA GLU A 126 10.73 8.93 4.55
C GLU A 126 10.62 9.20 3.02
N ASP A 127 10.54 8.16 2.20
CA ASP A 127 10.21 8.32 0.79
C ASP A 127 8.71 8.56 0.60
N VAL A 128 8.33 9.81 0.71
CA VAL A 128 6.97 10.30 0.73
C VAL A 128 6.72 11.26 -0.42
N ARG A 129 5.58 11.08 -1.10
CA ARG A 129 5.15 11.95 -2.19
C ARG A 129 3.66 12.25 -2.12
N TYR A 130 3.28 13.47 -2.45
CA TYR A 130 1.92 13.80 -2.85
C TYR A 130 1.76 13.36 -4.30
N ALA A 131 0.67 12.68 -4.61
CA ALA A 131 0.40 12.18 -5.95
C ALA A 131 -1.08 12.33 -6.30
N CYS A 132 -1.40 12.06 -7.56
CA CYS A 132 -2.76 12.07 -8.07
C CYS A 132 -3.13 10.69 -8.61
N SER A 133 -4.41 10.33 -8.56
CA SER A 133 -4.87 9.05 -9.12
C SER A 133 -4.68 8.95 -10.64
N ASN A 134 -4.62 10.09 -11.32
CA ASN A 134 -4.39 10.23 -12.77
C ASN A 134 -2.93 10.59 -13.12
N ASP A 135 -2.08 10.89 -12.12
CA ASP A 135 -0.64 11.12 -12.27
C ASP A 135 0.11 10.59 -11.05
N PRO A 136 0.61 9.36 -11.09
CA PRO A 136 1.32 8.74 -9.97
C PRO A 136 2.77 9.21 -9.83
N SER A 137 3.32 10.05 -10.72
CA SER A 137 4.72 10.51 -10.67
C SER A 137 5.04 11.22 -9.35
N GLY A 138 4.05 11.90 -8.81
CA GLY A 138 4.09 12.49 -7.49
C GLY A 138 5.03 13.68 -7.35
N SER A 139 4.87 14.41 -6.25
CA SER A 139 5.65 15.59 -5.87
C SER A 139 6.00 15.54 -4.39
N ARG A 140 7.10 16.13 -3.99
CA ARG A 140 7.42 16.35 -2.56
C ARG A 140 6.55 17.44 -1.94
N ASN A 141 5.95 18.30 -2.76
CA ASN A 141 5.06 19.38 -2.32
C ASN A 141 3.58 19.00 -2.56
N PRO A 142 2.65 19.53 -1.75
CA PRO A 142 1.22 19.37 -1.99
C PRO A 142 0.80 19.83 -3.39
N ILE A 143 -0.02 19.04 -4.06
CA ILE A 143 -0.40 19.24 -5.47
C ILE A 143 -1.91 19.34 -5.65
N ASN A 144 -2.33 19.93 -6.77
CA ASN A 144 -3.70 19.92 -7.26
C ASN A 144 -3.85 18.86 -8.35
N CYS A 145 -4.83 17.99 -8.22
CA CYS A 145 -5.04 16.85 -9.12
C CYS A 145 -6.09 17.12 -10.21
N GLY A 146 -6.64 18.33 -10.31
CA GLY A 146 -7.70 18.63 -11.27
C GLY A 146 -8.87 17.66 -11.13
N SER A 147 -9.05 16.75 -12.10
CA SER A 147 -10.08 15.70 -12.07
C SER A 147 -9.70 14.45 -11.29
N GLY A 148 -8.41 14.27 -10.93
CA GLY A 148 -7.93 13.14 -10.15
C GLY A 148 -8.16 13.29 -8.65
N THR A 149 -8.07 12.17 -7.91
CA THR A 149 -8.11 12.18 -6.44
C THR A 149 -6.73 12.38 -5.87
N ALA A 150 -6.61 13.23 -4.86
CA ALA A 150 -5.34 13.48 -4.19
C ALA A 150 -4.92 12.29 -3.31
N GLN A 151 -3.63 12.01 -3.29
CA GLN A 151 -3.03 10.89 -2.59
C GLN A 151 -1.78 11.34 -1.82
N PHE A 152 -1.50 10.64 -0.72
CA PHE A 152 -0.23 10.71 0.00
C PHE A 152 0.39 9.31 -0.07
N ASN A 153 1.48 9.20 -0.80
CA ASN A 153 2.14 7.93 -1.12
C ASN A 153 3.44 7.79 -0.35
N ILE A 154 3.69 6.58 0.16
CA ILE A 154 4.89 6.23 0.92
C ILE A 154 5.45 4.96 0.32
N THR A 155 6.77 4.94 0.05
CA THR A 155 7.45 3.76 -0.48
C THR A 155 8.45 3.21 0.54
N PHE A 156 8.31 1.94 0.86
CA PHE A 156 9.23 1.18 1.70
C PHE A 156 10.09 0.28 0.82
N PHE A 157 11.30 0.71 0.53
CA PHE A 157 12.26 -0.09 -0.22
C PHE A 157 12.90 -1.17 0.65
N SER A 158 13.13 -2.34 0.07
CA SER A 158 13.83 -3.42 0.73
C SER A 158 14.62 -4.26 -0.28
N LYS A 159 15.79 -4.74 0.13
CA LYS A 159 16.57 -5.70 -0.66
C LYS A 159 16.14 -7.15 -0.42
N ARG A 160 15.44 -7.45 0.66
CA ARG A 160 15.12 -8.82 1.11
C ARG A 160 13.61 -9.08 1.27
N TYR A 161 12.90 -8.11 1.84
CA TYR A 161 11.47 -8.22 2.11
C TYR A 161 10.66 -7.62 0.95
N PRO A 162 9.35 -7.86 0.85
CA PRO A 162 8.52 -7.16 -0.12
C PRO A 162 8.73 -5.65 -0.02
N GLU A 163 8.85 -4.99 -1.16
CA GLU A 163 8.67 -3.54 -1.19
C GLU A 163 7.20 -3.23 -0.95
N VAL A 164 6.92 -2.19 -0.20
CA VAL A 164 5.55 -1.81 0.12
C VAL A 164 5.30 -0.38 -0.32
N HIS A 165 4.22 -0.19 -1.10
CA HIS A 165 3.73 1.14 -1.44
C HIS A 165 2.40 1.36 -0.74
N LEU A 166 2.37 2.31 0.19
CA LEU A 166 1.16 2.80 0.85
C LEU A 166 0.63 4.02 0.12
N MET A 167 -0.66 4.01 -0.19
CA MET A 167 -1.34 5.13 -0.83
C MET A 167 -2.56 5.52 0.00
N PHE A 168 -2.47 6.60 0.77
CA PHE A 168 -3.60 7.20 1.47
C PHE A 168 -4.35 8.10 0.50
N LYS A 169 -5.60 7.75 0.16
CA LYS A 169 -6.47 8.44 -0.80
C LYS A 169 -7.46 9.34 -0.08
N TYR A 170 -7.56 10.59 -0.52
CA TYR A 170 -8.40 11.60 0.10
C TYR A 170 -9.58 11.99 -0.80
N PRO A 171 -10.77 12.31 -0.24
CA PRO A 171 -11.96 12.71 -0.98
C PRO A 171 -11.88 14.16 -1.50
N THR A 172 -10.70 14.57 -1.96
CA THR A 172 -10.40 15.90 -2.49
C THR A 172 -9.48 15.75 -3.70
N ASN A 173 -9.56 16.69 -4.61
CA ASN A 173 -8.68 16.77 -5.76
C ASN A 173 -7.42 17.62 -5.49
N SER A 174 -7.28 18.21 -4.30
CA SER A 174 -6.14 19.08 -3.99
C SER A 174 -5.71 18.96 -2.54
N LEU A 175 -4.42 18.74 -2.36
CA LEU A 175 -3.74 18.84 -1.05
C LEU A 175 -2.93 20.14 -0.92
N ILE A 176 -3.07 21.10 -1.86
CA ILE A 176 -2.46 22.43 -1.71
C ILE A 176 -2.95 23.06 -0.41
N GLY A 177 -2.01 23.58 0.39
CA GLY A 177 -2.26 24.13 1.72
C GLY A 177 -2.48 23.08 2.83
N ALA A 178 -2.36 21.79 2.52
CA ALA A 178 -2.30 20.76 3.56
C ALA A 178 -0.89 20.73 4.18
N THR A 179 -0.86 20.57 5.51
CA THR A 179 0.36 20.38 6.31
C THR A 179 0.31 19.02 7.01
N ALA A 180 1.44 18.36 7.13
CA ALA A 180 1.55 17.16 7.94
C ALA A 180 1.82 17.53 9.41
N SER A 181 1.29 16.77 10.35
CA SER A 181 1.55 17.01 11.79
C SER A 181 3.03 16.92 12.15
N SER A 182 3.83 16.16 11.39
CA SER A 182 5.29 16.12 11.52
C SER A 182 5.97 17.43 11.12
N ASP A 183 5.42 18.15 10.12
CA ASP A 183 5.98 19.43 9.67
C ASP A 183 5.94 20.47 10.79
N MET A 184 4.87 20.48 11.60
CA MET A 184 4.70 21.41 12.73
C MET A 184 5.73 21.20 13.85
N MET A 185 6.35 20.04 13.91
CA MET A 185 7.38 19.68 14.89
C MET A 185 8.79 19.68 14.30
N GLY A 186 8.98 20.19 13.08
CA GLY A 186 10.26 20.16 12.37
C GLY A 186 10.75 18.75 12.02
N MET A 187 9.85 17.76 12.04
CA MET A 187 10.14 16.37 11.72
C MET A 187 9.86 16.07 10.26
N HIS A 188 10.62 15.15 9.68
CA HIS A 188 10.39 14.74 8.29
C HIS A 188 9.07 14.00 8.14
N ARG A 189 8.40 14.19 7.00
CA ARG A 189 7.24 13.39 6.61
C ARG A 189 7.68 11.95 6.49
N HIS A 190 6.85 11.05 6.98
CA HIS A 190 7.16 9.63 6.99
C HIS A 190 5.90 8.78 6.86
N GLY A 191 6.07 7.50 6.72
CA GLY A 191 5.03 6.52 6.91
C GLY A 191 5.60 5.28 7.56
N ASP A 192 4.75 4.53 8.21
CA ASP A 192 5.15 3.41 9.05
C ASP A 192 4.25 2.21 8.79
N LEU A 193 4.84 1.04 8.96
CA LEU A 193 4.22 -0.24 8.74
C LEU A 193 4.59 -1.21 9.85
N PHE A 194 3.59 -1.80 10.52
CA PHE A 194 3.77 -2.93 11.43
C PHE A 194 3.10 -4.18 10.85
N PRO A 195 3.84 -5.05 10.13
CA PRO A 195 3.28 -6.23 9.48
C PRO A 195 2.78 -7.27 10.49
N ALA A 196 1.53 -7.66 10.38
CA ALA A 196 0.91 -8.68 11.22
C ALA A 196 -0.06 -9.55 10.40
N PHE A 197 0.48 -10.48 9.65
CA PHE A 197 -0.30 -11.49 8.92
C PHE A 197 -0.53 -12.74 9.76
N THR A 198 -1.69 -13.36 9.64
CA THR A 198 -1.93 -14.67 10.23
C THR A 198 -0.94 -15.69 9.70
N LYS A 199 -0.65 -16.74 10.52
CA LYS A 199 0.43 -17.70 10.27
C LYS A 199 0.47 -18.21 8.82
N GLY A 200 1.62 -18.05 8.17
CA GLY A 200 1.92 -18.55 6.83
C GLY A 200 1.20 -17.82 5.68
N HIS A 201 0.31 -16.85 5.95
CA HIS A 201 -0.46 -16.21 4.89
C HIS A 201 0.40 -15.32 4.00
N LEU A 202 1.17 -14.39 4.56
CA LEU A 202 2.09 -13.58 3.79
C LEU A 202 3.12 -14.42 3.02
N GLN A 203 3.59 -15.52 3.63
CA GLN A 203 4.52 -16.44 2.96
C GLN A 203 3.91 -17.06 1.70
N ARG A 204 2.63 -17.45 1.74
CA ARG A 204 1.91 -17.93 0.55
C ARG A 204 1.78 -16.84 -0.51
N LEU A 205 1.36 -15.62 -0.15
CA LEU A 205 1.25 -14.51 -1.09
C LEU A 205 2.60 -14.15 -1.73
N ILE A 206 3.68 -14.19 -0.96
CA ILE A 206 5.04 -13.97 -1.50
C ILE A 206 5.40 -15.06 -2.50
N ARG A 207 5.20 -16.34 -2.17
CA ARG A 207 5.50 -17.45 -3.07
C ARG A 207 4.65 -17.41 -4.34
N ASP A 208 3.34 -17.26 -4.20
CA ASP A 208 2.37 -17.46 -5.27
C ASP A 208 2.18 -16.23 -6.17
N CYS A 209 2.47 -15.04 -5.65
CA CYS A 209 2.36 -13.78 -6.38
C CYS A 209 3.75 -13.17 -6.67
N LEU A 210 4.50 -12.80 -5.63
CA LEU A 210 5.72 -12.01 -5.82
C LEU A 210 6.81 -12.83 -6.52
N ASN A 211 7.23 -13.95 -5.92
CA ASN A 211 8.34 -14.75 -6.44
C ASN A 211 7.96 -15.50 -7.72
N ALA A 212 6.67 -15.79 -7.90
CA ALA A 212 6.15 -16.31 -9.17
C ALA A 212 6.08 -15.25 -10.28
N GLY A 213 6.44 -13.98 -10.01
CA GLY A 213 6.35 -12.89 -10.98
C GLY A 213 4.91 -12.55 -11.40
N ARG A 214 3.91 -12.95 -10.60
CA ARG A 214 2.49 -12.84 -10.93
C ARG A 214 1.86 -11.61 -10.27
N THR A 215 1.10 -10.85 -11.04
CA THR A 215 0.23 -9.80 -10.49
C THR A 215 -1.10 -10.42 -10.06
N CYS A 216 -1.26 -10.61 -8.75
CA CYS A 216 -2.45 -11.25 -8.18
C CYS A 216 -3.65 -10.31 -8.01
N GLY A 217 -3.50 -9.02 -8.30
CA GLY A 217 -4.56 -8.04 -8.09
C GLY A 217 -4.91 -7.84 -6.60
N ARG A 218 -6.17 -7.48 -6.32
CA ARG A 218 -6.64 -7.25 -4.95
C ARG A 218 -6.95 -8.59 -4.25
N ILE A 219 -6.32 -8.78 -3.10
CA ILE A 219 -6.61 -9.91 -2.22
C ILE A 219 -7.88 -9.60 -1.42
N ASN A 220 -8.85 -10.49 -1.54
CA ASN A 220 -10.07 -10.51 -0.75
C ASN A 220 -10.09 -11.84 0.03
N GLY A 221 -10.43 -11.79 1.30
CA GLY A 221 -10.53 -12.97 2.15
C GLY A 221 -11.88 -13.63 2.09
#